data_aece8c9a0db129025bc0a6bbe37dabe5
#
_entry.id   aece8c9a0db129025bc0a6bbe37dabe5
#
_cell.length_a   1.000
_cell.length_b   1.000
_cell.length_c   1.000
_cell.angle_alpha   90.00
_cell.angle_beta   90.00
_cell.angle_gamma   90.00
#
_symmetry.space_group_name_H-M   'P 1'
#
loop_
_entity.id
_entity.type
_entity.pdbx_description
1 polymer ?
#
loop_
_entity_poly.entity_id
_entity_poly.type
_entity_poly.pdbx_seq_one_letter_code
_entity_poly.pdbx_strand_id
1 'polypeptide(L)'
;MTPRQGGPRLCRDGVLDPCIPTDEAQIFIDTVERSRRAGHCEGMVLLAAARHHWGLGPETASLPPDDWVIDAIIFGFATIFLPEVQAEVRAWESASLADTVALLAIELDAGRLDYGMGLYTDLGGHEVLPYAIEYPSEGHARVMVYDPNWPLVERHVDIDLVTETWRFSFTGDVPDADPSAWTGDATMLDLNSIPLRAAALEARGVDITPPGA
;
A
#
# COMPACT_ATOMS: atom_id res chain seq x y z
N MET A 1 29.57 -7.40 1.98
CA MET A 1 28.55 -7.63 3.03
C MET A 1 28.60 -9.08 3.47
N THR A 2 28.90 -9.37 4.72
CA THR A 2 28.89 -10.75 5.27
C THR A 2 27.44 -11.14 5.55
N PRO A 3 26.94 -12.28 5.04
CA PRO A 3 25.59 -12.74 5.35
C PRO A 3 25.45 -12.94 6.86
N ARG A 4 24.44 -12.34 7.48
CA ARG A 4 24.06 -12.66 8.86
C ARG A 4 23.64 -14.14 8.90
N GLN A 5 24.34 -14.94 9.70
CA GLN A 5 24.00 -16.34 9.94
C GLN A 5 22.64 -16.40 10.65
N GLY A 6 21.64 -17.04 10.02
CA GLY A 6 20.39 -17.44 10.67
C GLY A 6 19.08 -17.12 9.97
N GLY A 7 19.07 -16.43 8.81
CA GLY A 7 17.84 -16.26 8.01
C GLY A 7 17.46 -17.53 7.25
N PRO A 8 16.17 -17.73 6.86
CA PRO A 8 15.78 -18.84 5.99
C PRO A 8 16.62 -18.77 4.72
N ARG A 9 17.17 -19.93 4.30
CA ARG A 9 17.95 -19.99 3.06
C ARG A 9 17.01 -19.79 1.89
N LEU A 10 17.18 -18.69 1.15
CA LEU A 10 16.39 -18.40 -0.05
C LEU A 10 16.81 -19.29 -1.23
N CYS A 11 18.07 -19.67 -1.30
CA CYS A 11 18.66 -20.53 -2.35
C CYS A 11 19.09 -21.88 -1.76
N ARG A 12 18.81 -22.99 -2.47
CA ARG A 12 19.03 -24.38 -2.00
C ARG A 12 20.46 -24.66 -1.59
N ASP A 13 21.43 -24.11 -2.30
CA ASP A 13 22.85 -24.27 -2.07
C ASP A 13 23.50 -23.12 -1.31
N GLY A 14 22.72 -22.08 -0.98
CA GLY A 14 23.19 -20.85 -0.37
C GLY A 14 23.94 -19.92 -1.32
N VAL A 15 23.95 -20.22 -2.63
CA VAL A 15 24.54 -19.38 -3.69
C VAL A 15 23.48 -18.44 -4.22
N LEU A 16 23.80 -17.14 -4.29
CA LEU A 16 22.86 -16.11 -4.72
C LEU A 16 22.90 -15.84 -6.23
N ASP A 17 23.97 -16.23 -6.92
CA ASP A 17 24.11 -16.02 -8.36
C ASP A 17 24.86 -17.20 -9.02
N PRO A 18 24.19 -18.05 -9.80
CA PRO A 18 22.74 -18.14 -9.95
C PRO A 18 22.05 -18.73 -8.71
N CYS A 19 20.98 -18.14 -8.29
CA CYS A 19 20.17 -18.66 -7.18
C CYS A 19 19.18 -19.72 -7.69
N ILE A 20 19.20 -20.91 -7.08
CA ILE A 20 18.12 -21.90 -7.22
C ILE A 20 17.24 -21.76 -5.99
N PRO A 21 16.01 -21.22 -6.10
CA PRO A 21 15.15 -21.00 -4.96
C PRO A 21 14.85 -22.28 -4.15
N THR A 22 14.69 -22.15 -2.85
CA THR A 22 14.05 -23.19 -2.04
C THR A 22 12.57 -23.31 -2.42
N ASP A 23 11.91 -24.39 -2.03
CA ASP A 23 10.49 -24.57 -2.37
C ASP A 23 9.61 -23.46 -1.77
N GLU A 24 9.92 -23.02 -0.53
CA GLU A 24 9.23 -21.90 0.10
C GLU A 24 9.47 -20.57 -0.64
N ALA A 25 10.72 -20.31 -1.03
CA ALA A 25 11.05 -19.12 -1.81
C ALA A 25 10.36 -19.14 -3.18
N GLN A 26 10.27 -20.30 -3.84
CA GLN A 26 9.57 -20.45 -5.10
C GLN A 26 8.05 -20.20 -4.97
N ILE A 27 7.42 -20.73 -3.91
CA ILE A 27 5.99 -20.46 -3.64
C ILE A 27 5.75 -18.96 -3.44
N PHE A 28 6.63 -18.27 -2.72
CA PHE A 28 6.54 -16.82 -2.54
C PHE A 28 6.66 -16.07 -3.88
N ILE A 29 7.68 -16.40 -4.67
CA ILE A 29 7.90 -15.82 -6.01
C ILE A 29 6.67 -16.04 -6.89
N ASP A 30 6.14 -17.27 -6.96
CA ASP A 30 4.97 -17.62 -7.78
C ASP A 30 3.71 -16.87 -7.30
N THR A 31 3.60 -16.58 -6.01
CA THR A 31 2.49 -15.81 -5.43
C THR A 31 2.58 -14.35 -5.86
N VAL A 32 3.74 -13.72 -5.68
CA VAL A 32 3.99 -12.34 -6.12
C VAL A 32 3.75 -12.21 -7.63
N GLU A 33 4.32 -13.13 -8.44
CA GLU A 33 4.21 -13.11 -9.90
C GLU A 33 2.76 -13.26 -10.40
N ARG A 34 1.92 -14.02 -9.71
CA ARG A 34 0.50 -14.14 -10.04
C ARG A 34 -0.25 -12.88 -9.67
N SER A 35 -0.02 -12.37 -8.48
CA SER A 35 -0.76 -11.23 -7.93
C SER A 35 -0.43 -9.94 -8.65
N ARG A 36 0.82 -9.72 -9.05
CA ARG A 36 1.23 -8.52 -9.78
C ARG A 36 0.55 -8.34 -11.16
N ARG A 37 -0.06 -9.40 -11.71
CA ARG A 37 -0.83 -9.31 -12.96
C ARG A 37 -2.10 -8.47 -12.81
N ALA A 38 -2.60 -8.31 -11.59
CA ALA A 38 -3.76 -7.46 -11.30
C ALA A 38 -3.39 -5.97 -11.12
N GLY A 39 -2.11 -5.66 -10.97
CA GLY A 39 -1.62 -4.28 -10.81
C GLY A 39 -0.47 -4.18 -9.80
N HIS A 40 0.07 -2.97 -9.65
CA HIS A 40 1.19 -2.67 -8.76
C HIS A 40 0.93 -1.42 -7.91
N CYS A 41 -0.34 -1.01 -7.76
CA CYS A 41 -0.74 0.19 -7.03
C CYS A 41 -0.15 0.24 -5.62
N GLU A 42 -0.18 -0.88 -4.92
CA GLU A 42 0.44 -1.08 -3.61
C GLU A 42 1.92 -0.66 -3.57
N GLY A 43 2.73 -1.16 -4.52
CA GLY A 43 4.14 -0.80 -4.62
C GLY A 43 4.37 0.65 -5.01
N MET A 44 3.49 1.22 -5.84
CA MET A 44 3.53 2.63 -6.21
C MET A 44 3.22 3.54 -5.02
N VAL A 45 2.23 3.18 -4.21
CA VAL A 45 1.87 3.88 -2.97
C VAL A 45 3.03 3.87 -1.98
N LEU A 46 3.65 2.71 -1.76
CA LEU A 46 4.81 2.58 -0.87
C LEU A 46 6.00 3.42 -1.34
N LEU A 47 6.30 3.40 -2.63
CA LEU A 47 7.37 4.23 -3.18
C LEU A 47 7.07 5.72 -2.99
N ALA A 48 5.82 6.14 -3.21
CA ALA A 48 5.42 7.54 -3.01
C ALA A 48 5.54 7.95 -1.54
N ALA A 49 5.05 7.13 -0.61
CA ALA A 49 5.13 7.39 0.82
C ALA A 49 6.58 7.45 1.32
N ALA A 50 7.43 6.49 0.91
CA ALA A 50 8.84 6.47 1.27
C ALA A 50 9.56 7.72 0.77
N ARG A 51 9.36 8.11 -0.48
CA ARG A 51 9.98 9.33 -1.04
C ARG A 51 9.48 10.59 -0.37
N HIS A 52 8.19 10.66 -0.01
CA HIS A 52 7.65 11.77 0.75
C HIS A 52 8.31 11.85 2.14
N HIS A 53 8.40 10.74 2.86
CA HIS A 53 9.05 10.66 4.17
C HIS A 53 10.50 11.18 4.14
N TRP A 54 11.26 10.86 3.10
CA TRP A 54 12.64 11.31 2.91
C TRP A 54 12.77 12.68 2.25
N GLY A 55 11.68 13.35 1.90
CA GLY A 55 11.68 14.65 1.24
C GLY A 55 12.34 14.65 -0.14
N LEU A 56 12.25 13.53 -0.88
CA LEU A 56 12.93 13.34 -2.15
C LEU A 56 12.13 13.93 -3.32
N GLY A 57 12.78 14.80 -4.09
CA GLY A 57 12.29 15.25 -5.40
C GLY A 57 12.95 14.49 -6.56
N PRO A 58 12.42 14.56 -7.76
CA PRO A 58 11.12 15.12 -8.14
C PRO A 58 9.95 14.28 -7.60
N GLU A 59 8.71 14.72 -7.88
CA GLU A 59 7.49 13.97 -7.52
C GLU A 59 7.54 12.53 -8.08
N THR A 60 7.04 11.57 -7.32
CA THR A 60 7.10 10.14 -7.68
C THR A 60 6.47 9.87 -9.06
N ALA A 61 5.37 10.55 -9.38
CA ALA A 61 4.68 10.44 -10.67
C ALA A 61 5.50 10.90 -11.88
N SER A 62 6.54 11.70 -11.68
CA SER A 62 7.42 12.21 -12.75
C SER A 62 8.72 11.42 -12.89
N LEU A 63 8.91 10.37 -12.11
CA LEU A 63 10.08 9.50 -12.24
C LEU A 63 10.04 8.73 -13.58
N PRO A 64 11.17 8.63 -14.28
CA PRO A 64 11.25 7.77 -15.46
C PRO A 64 11.05 6.30 -15.04
N PRO A 65 10.38 5.48 -15.86
CA PRO A 65 10.18 4.06 -15.57
C PRO A 65 11.46 3.25 -15.87
N ASP A 66 12.54 3.59 -15.21
CA ASP A 66 13.81 2.87 -15.29
C ASP A 66 13.85 1.68 -14.30
N ASP A 67 14.89 0.85 -14.42
CA ASP A 67 14.97 -0.43 -13.72
C ASP A 67 14.83 -0.25 -12.19
N TRP A 68 15.43 0.80 -11.60
CA TRP A 68 15.37 0.99 -10.16
C TRP A 68 13.96 1.37 -9.65
N VAL A 69 13.19 2.15 -10.45
CA VAL A 69 11.80 2.51 -10.11
C VAL A 69 10.92 1.28 -10.20
N ILE A 70 11.08 0.50 -11.26
CA ILE A 70 10.34 -0.76 -11.46
C ILE A 70 10.65 -1.75 -10.34
N ASP A 71 11.92 -1.93 -10.01
CA ASP A 71 12.35 -2.82 -8.92
C ASP A 71 11.80 -2.37 -7.57
N ALA A 72 11.83 -1.06 -7.28
CA ALA A 72 11.26 -0.51 -6.05
C ALA A 72 9.75 -0.75 -5.93
N ILE A 73 9.00 -0.57 -7.04
CA ILE A 73 7.56 -0.83 -7.08
C ILE A 73 7.28 -2.33 -6.87
N ILE A 74 7.99 -3.21 -7.58
CA ILE A 74 7.80 -4.67 -7.45
C ILE A 74 8.18 -5.14 -6.05
N PHE A 75 9.28 -4.64 -5.51
CA PHE A 75 9.72 -4.95 -4.16
C PHE A 75 8.68 -4.47 -3.12
N GLY A 76 8.22 -3.22 -3.23
CA GLY A 76 7.17 -2.68 -2.38
C GLY A 76 5.91 -3.54 -2.44
N PHE A 77 5.43 -3.88 -3.64
CA PHE A 77 4.29 -4.77 -3.83
C PHE A 77 4.47 -6.14 -3.16
N ALA A 78 5.67 -6.73 -3.26
CA ALA A 78 5.94 -8.03 -2.66
C ALA A 78 5.83 -8.04 -1.13
N THR A 79 5.97 -6.88 -0.47
CA THR A 79 5.88 -6.78 1.00
C THR A 79 4.49 -7.04 1.55
N ILE A 80 3.41 -6.92 0.75
CA ILE A 80 2.05 -7.26 1.20
C ILE A 80 1.96 -8.73 1.64
N PHE A 81 2.76 -9.61 1.08
CA PHE A 81 2.76 -11.04 1.37
C PHE A 81 3.60 -11.43 2.60
N LEU A 82 4.20 -10.47 3.30
CA LEU A 82 4.88 -10.73 4.56
C LEU A 82 3.87 -11.16 5.63
N PRO A 83 4.18 -12.20 6.43
CA PRO A 83 3.24 -12.72 7.43
C PRO A 83 2.73 -11.65 8.42
N GLU A 84 3.59 -10.72 8.80
CA GLU A 84 3.28 -9.61 9.71
C GLU A 84 2.26 -8.66 9.09
N VAL A 85 2.43 -8.32 7.81
CA VAL A 85 1.52 -7.45 7.04
C VAL A 85 0.18 -8.15 6.85
N GLN A 86 0.19 -9.42 6.45
CA GLN A 86 -1.03 -10.21 6.31
C GLN A 86 -1.78 -10.39 7.64
N ALA A 87 -1.09 -10.39 8.78
CA ALA A 87 -1.74 -10.44 10.09
C ALA A 87 -2.44 -9.12 10.42
N GLU A 88 -1.84 -7.98 10.06
CA GLU A 88 -2.45 -6.66 10.22
C GLU A 88 -3.67 -6.50 9.32
N VAL A 89 -3.56 -6.81 8.03
CA VAL A 89 -4.69 -6.76 7.09
C VAL A 89 -5.89 -7.54 7.63
N ARG A 90 -5.68 -8.75 8.14
CA ARG A 90 -6.77 -9.54 8.77
C ARG A 90 -7.36 -8.90 10.02
N ALA A 91 -6.60 -8.07 10.74
CA ALA A 91 -7.13 -7.37 11.91
C ALA A 91 -8.18 -6.31 11.52
N TRP A 92 -8.07 -5.74 10.31
CA TRP A 92 -9.03 -4.77 9.80
C TRP A 92 -10.38 -5.40 9.39
N GLU A 93 -10.46 -6.71 9.14
CA GLU A 93 -11.72 -7.40 8.79
C GLU A 93 -12.84 -7.19 9.83
N SER A 94 -12.50 -6.80 11.05
CA SER A 94 -13.47 -6.53 12.13
C SER A 94 -13.54 -5.07 12.56
N ALA A 95 -12.77 -4.18 11.95
CA ALA A 95 -12.79 -2.76 12.23
C ALA A 95 -13.99 -2.08 11.56
N SER A 96 -14.52 -1.03 12.20
CA SER A 96 -15.52 -0.16 11.56
C SER A 96 -14.84 0.90 10.68
N LEU A 97 -15.59 1.49 9.75
CA LEU A 97 -15.08 2.65 8.99
C LEU A 97 -14.83 3.85 9.94
N ALA A 98 -15.57 3.95 11.03
CA ALA A 98 -15.33 4.96 12.05
C ALA A 98 -13.96 4.77 12.73
N ASP A 99 -13.57 3.52 13.06
CA ASP A 99 -12.24 3.21 13.60
C ASP A 99 -11.12 3.54 12.61
N THR A 100 -11.32 3.19 11.34
CA THR A 100 -10.40 3.49 10.24
C THR A 100 -10.17 4.99 10.10
N VAL A 101 -11.25 5.78 10.02
CA VAL A 101 -11.17 7.24 9.90
C VAL A 101 -10.53 7.85 11.14
N ALA A 102 -10.87 7.35 12.35
CA ALA A 102 -10.30 7.85 13.60
C ALA A 102 -8.77 7.61 13.68
N LEU A 103 -8.30 6.43 13.27
CA LEU A 103 -6.85 6.16 13.21
C LEU A 103 -6.17 7.08 12.20
N LEU A 104 -6.70 7.18 10.99
CA LEU A 104 -6.12 8.05 9.96
C LEU A 104 -6.08 9.51 10.42
N ALA A 105 -7.12 10.00 11.11
CA ALA A 105 -7.14 11.37 11.64
C ALA A 105 -5.99 11.60 12.62
N ILE A 106 -5.74 10.65 13.54
CA ILE A 106 -4.63 10.73 14.51
C ILE A 106 -3.27 10.79 13.79
N GLU A 107 -3.07 9.94 12.78
CA GLU A 107 -1.81 9.86 12.05
C GLU A 107 -1.56 11.11 11.21
N LEU A 108 -2.58 11.56 10.48
CA LEU A 108 -2.48 12.73 9.59
C LEU A 108 -2.35 14.04 10.39
N ASP A 109 -3.03 14.18 11.53
CA ASP A 109 -2.87 15.34 12.45
C ASP A 109 -1.45 15.41 13.03
N ALA A 110 -0.78 14.26 13.17
CA ALA A 110 0.61 14.19 13.58
C ALA A 110 1.60 14.38 12.41
N GLY A 111 1.12 14.63 11.18
CA GLY A 111 1.92 14.82 9.98
C GLY A 111 2.54 13.55 9.44
N ARG A 112 1.94 12.37 9.73
CA ARG A 112 2.43 11.08 9.28
C ARG A 112 1.57 10.51 8.14
N LEU A 113 2.22 9.96 7.12
CA LEU A 113 1.61 9.18 6.04
C LEU A 113 1.98 7.70 6.21
N ASP A 114 1.59 7.13 7.36
CA ASP A 114 2.05 5.82 7.80
C ASP A 114 1.17 4.66 7.30
N TYR A 115 0.08 4.95 6.58
CA TYR A 115 -0.83 3.93 6.08
C TYR A 115 -1.16 4.11 4.60
N GLY A 116 -1.06 3.02 3.83
CA GLY A 116 -1.82 2.85 2.61
C GLY A 116 -3.26 2.44 2.93
N MET A 117 -4.19 2.66 2.01
CA MET A 117 -5.58 2.26 2.12
C MET A 117 -5.94 1.37 0.94
N GLY A 118 -6.27 0.11 1.24
CA GLY A 118 -6.78 -0.86 0.29
C GLY A 118 -8.29 -0.74 0.14
N LEU A 119 -8.76 -0.72 -1.11
CA LEU A 119 -10.18 -0.69 -1.49
C LEU A 119 -10.47 -1.93 -2.33
N TYR A 120 -11.47 -2.72 -1.96
CA TYR A 120 -11.75 -4.00 -2.59
C TYR A 120 -13.19 -4.10 -3.07
N THR A 121 -13.38 -4.75 -4.21
CA THR A 121 -14.70 -5.10 -4.77
C THR A 121 -14.58 -6.44 -5.50
N ASP A 122 -15.68 -6.97 -5.99
CA ASP A 122 -15.66 -8.16 -6.86
C ASP A 122 -14.88 -7.95 -8.16
N LEU A 123 -14.60 -6.70 -8.52
CA LEU A 123 -13.83 -6.34 -9.72
C LEU A 123 -12.31 -6.34 -9.48
N GLY A 124 -11.88 -6.32 -8.23
CA GLY A 124 -10.46 -6.30 -7.86
C GLY A 124 -10.15 -5.44 -6.64
N GLY A 125 -8.87 -5.19 -6.40
CA GLY A 125 -8.37 -4.32 -5.35
C GLY A 125 -7.59 -3.13 -5.91
N HIS A 126 -7.59 -2.04 -5.17
CA HIS A 126 -6.79 -0.85 -5.46
C HIS A 126 -6.22 -0.27 -4.17
N GLU A 127 -5.00 0.23 -4.25
CA GLU A 127 -4.31 0.87 -3.13
C GLU A 127 -4.12 2.35 -3.40
N VAL A 128 -4.43 3.17 -2.42
CA VAL A 128 -4.25 4.63 -2.44
C VAL A 128 -3.54 5.09 -1.16
N LEU A 129 -2.98 6.30 -1.15
CA LEU A 129 -2.28 6.87 0.01
C LEU A 129 -3.10 8.02 0.61
N PRO A 130 -3.72 7.84 1.78
CA PRO A 130 -4.38 8.92 2.50
C PRO A 130 -3.41 10.04 2.89
N TYR A 131 -3.81 11.32 2.68
CA TYR A 131 -2.98 12.46 3.08
C TYR A 131 -3.75 13.57 3.83
N ALA A 132 -5.09 13.56 3.80
CA ALA A 132 -5.93 14.49 4.58
C ALA A 132 -7.33 13.90 4.78
N ILE A 133 -8.07 14.45 5.74
CA ILE A 133 -9.49 14.11 5.95
C ILE A 133 -10.30 15.40 6.02
N GLU A 134 -11.42 15.43 5.32
CA GLU A 134 -12.44 16.46 5.40
C GLU A 134 -13.72 15.87 5.97
N TYR A 135 -14.50 16.69 6.68
CA TYR A 135 -15.79 16.31 7.22
C TYR A 135 -16.87 17.22 6.61
N PRO A 136 -17.40 16.86 5.42
CA PRO A 136 -18.36 17.72 4.70
C PRO A 136 -19.69 17.89 5.44
N SER A 137 -20.08 16.92 6.27
CA SER A 137 -21.25 16.97 7.15
C SER A 137 -21.11 16.00 8.31
N GLU A 138 -22.00 16.09 9.29
CA GLU A 138 -22.07 15.11 10.38
C GLU A 138 -22.30 13.69 9.83
N GLY A 139 -21.55 12.73 10.33
CA GLY A 139 -21.62 11.33 9.90
C GLY A 139 -20.96 11.04 8.54
N HIS A 140 -20.31 12.01 7.91
CA HIS A 140 -19.60 11.81 6.64
C HIS A 140 -18.16 12.27 6.74
N ALA A 141 -17.25 11.44 6.23
CA ALA A 141 -15.85 11.76 6.07
C ALA A 141 -15.44 11.64 4.59
N ARG A 142 -14.52 12.47 4.17
CA ARG A 142 -13.87 12.43 2.87
C ARG A 142 -12.38 12.26 3.10
N VAL A 143 -11.86 11.09 2.80
CA VAL A 143 -10.43 10.80 2.91
C VAL A 143 -9.77 11.20 1.60
N MET A 144 -8.98 12.27 1.62
CA MET A 144 -8.20 12.73 0.48
C MET A 144 -7.03 11.79 0.25
N VAL A 145 -6.83 11.36 -0.99
CA VAL A 145 -5.86 10.31 -1.32
C VAL A 145 -5.00 10.68 -2.54
N TYR A 146 -3.73 10.30 -2.49
CA TYR A 146 -2.92 10.15 -3.69
C TYR A 146 -3.27 8.80 -4.33
N ASP A 147 -3.68 8.86 -5.58
CA ASP A 147 -3.99 7.70 -6.40
C ASP A 147 -2.91 7.53 -7.48
N PRO A 148 -2.14 6.43 -7.49
CA PRO A 148 -1.08 6.23 -8.46
C PRO A 148 -1.58 6.10 -9.91
N ASN A 149 -2.86 5.79 -10.12
CA ASN A 149 -3.46 5.76 -11.46
C ASN A 149 -3.79 7.16 -11.98
N TRP A 150 -4.01 8.11 -11.06
CA TRP A 150 -4.38 9.49 -11.37
C TRP A 150 -3.48 10.48 -10.62
N PRO A 151 -2.15 10.41 -10.81
CA PRO A 151 -1.24 11.32 -10.13
C PRO A 151 -1.56 12.78 -10.52
N LEU A 152 -1.36 13.70 -9.60
CA LEU A 152 -1.62 15.14 -9.75
C LEU A 152 -3.11 15.51 -9.92
N VAL A 153 -4.03 14.55 -9.76
CA VAL A 153 -5.47 14.80 -9.68
C VAL A 153 -5.92 14.62 -8.23
N GLU A 154 -6.62 15.62 -7.71
CA GLU A 154 -7.19 15.52 -6.36
C GLU A 154 -8.25 14.42 -6.34
N ARG A 155 -8.09 13.45 -5.43
CA ARG A 155 -8.90 12.25 -5.30
C ARG A 155 -9.33 12.06 -3.86
N HIS A 156 -10.48 11.43 -3.67
CA HIS A 156 -10.93 11.09 -2.32
C HIS A 156 -11.78 9.82 -2.30
N VAL A 157 -11.86 9.22 -1.13
CA VAL A 157 -12.82 8.19 -0.77
C VAL A 157 -13.90 8.85 0.08
N ASP A 158 -15.16 8.84 -0.38
CA ASP A 158 -16.29 9.25 0.43
C ASP A 158 -16.69 8.13 1.38
N ILE A 159 -16.86 8.44 2.66
CA ILE A 159 -17.21 7.48 3.72
C ILE A 159 -18.46 7.99 4.45
N ASP A 160 -19.51 7.18 4.45
CA ASP A 160 -20.69 7.37 5.29
C ASP A 160 -20.48 6.54 6.58
N LEU A 161 -20.23 7.25 7.69
CA LEU A 161 -19.97 6.65 9.00
C LEU A 161 -21.25 6.16 9.69
N VAL A 162 -22.43 6.53 9.16
CA VAL A 162 -23.73 6.10 9.71
C VAL A 162 -24.13 4.75 9.12
N THR A 163 -23.96 4.61 7.81
CA THR A 163 -24.30 3.36 7.10
C THR A 163 -23.11 2.42 6.97
N GLU A 164 -21.91 2.82 7.43
CA GLU A 164 -20.67 2.06 7.33
C GLU A 164 -20.39 1.62 5.88
N THR A 165 -20.50 2.59 4.94
CA THR A 165 -20.24 2.37 3.53
C THR A 165 -19.25 3.38 2.98
N TRP A 166 -18.51 2.97 1.96
CA TRP A 166 -17.58 3.86 1.25
C TRP A 166 -17.85 3.87 -0.25
N ARG A 167 -17.37 4.93 -0.92
CA ARG A 167 -17.48 5.10 -2.37
C ARG A 167 -16.17 5.70 -2.92
N PHE A 168 -15.69 5.17 -4.03
CA PHE A 168 -14.49 5.64 -4.72
C PHE A 168 -14.65 5.55 -6.23
N SER A 169 -14.30 6.61 -6.96
CA SER A 169 -14.29 6.56 -8.42
C SER A 169 -12.94 6.03 -8.93
N PHE A 170 -12.97 5.01 -9.77
CA PHE A 170 -11.77 4.45 -10.40
C PHE A 170 -11.45 5.12 -11.75
N THR A 171 -12.36 5.95 -12.27
CA THR A 171 -12.26 6.55 -13.61
C THR A 171 -11.58 7.92 -13.65
N GLY A 172 -11.21 8.49 -12.52
CA GLY A 172 -10.65 9.83 -12.43
C GLY A 172 -11.68 10.93 -12.12
N ASP A 173 -12.98 10.60 -12.13
CA ASP A 173 -14.04 11.50 -11.70
C ASP A 173 -14.17 11.55 -10.16
N VAL A 174 -14.96 12.49 -9.67
CA VAL A 174 -15.38 12.47 -8.25
C VAL A 174 -16.40 11.36 -8.01
N PRO A 175 -16.40 10.67 -6.84
CA PRO A 175 -17.27 9.52 -6.60
C PRO A 175 -18.75 9.77 -6.87
N ASP A 176 -19.27 10.93 -6.52
CA ASP A 176 -20.69 11.29 -6.71
C ASP A 176 -21.07 11.49 -8.18
N ALA A 177 -20.13 11.87 -9.04
CA ALA A 177 -20.37 12.08 -10.45
C ALA A 177 -20.13 10.82 -11.30
N ASP A 178 -19.52 9.78 -10.72
CA ASP A 178 -19.21 8.53 -11.41
C ASP A 178 -20.28 7.46 -11.16
N PRO A 179 -21.11 7.12 -12.15
CA PRO A 179 -22.10 6.06 -12.01
C PRO A 179 -21.48 4.66 -11.85
N SER A 180 -20.21 4.51 -12.21
CA SER A 180 -19.44 3.26 -12.08
C SER A 180 -18.55 3.25 -10.84
N ALA A 181 -18.65 4.24 -9.95
CA ALA A 181 -17.85 4.30 -8.74
C ALA A 181 -17.95 2.99 -7.93
N TRP A 182 -16.81 2.55 -7.44
CA TRP A 182 -16.76 1.42 -6.52
C TRP A 182 -17.43 1.78 -5.22
N THR A 183 -18.15 0.82 -4.66
CA THR A 183 -18.79 0.94 -3.35
C THR A 183 -18.51 -0.31 -2.54
N GLY A 184 -18.37 -0.15 -1.25
CA GLY A 184 -18.15 -1.25 -0.33
C GLY A 184 -18.55 -0.89 1.10
N ASP A 185 -18.38 -1.82 1.98
CA ASP A 185 -18.53 -1.66 3.43
C ASP A 185 -17.17 -1.79 4.14
N ALA A 186 -17.18 -1.79 5.46
CA ALA A 186 -15.98 -1.88 6.28
C ALA A 186 -15.13 -3.13 6.00
N THR A 187 -15.74 -4.24 5.56
CA THR A 187 -15.02 -5.49 5.25
C THR A 187 -14.28 -5.47 3.92
N MET A 188 -14.56 -4.44 3.10
CA MET A 188 -13.98 -4.22 1.78
C MET A 188 -12.95 -3.08 1.76
N LEU A 189 -12.45 -2.70 2.95
CA LEU A 189 -11.44 -1.67 3.11
C LEU A 189 -10.48 -2.09 4.22
N ASP A 190 -9.19 -1.89 4.00
CA ASP A 190 -8.17 -2.08 5.03
C ASP A 190 -7.16 -0.94 5.06
N LEU A 191 -6.34 -0.92 6.10
CA LEU A 191 -5.16 -0.08 6.19
C LEU A 191 -3.91 -0.94 6.27
N ASN A 192 -2.90 -0.51 5.55
CA ASN A 192 -1.62 -1.19 5.43
C ASN A 192 -0.51 -0.33 6.03
N SER A 193 0.03 -0.73 7.19
CA SER A 193 1.07 0.03 7.88
C SER A 193 2.40 0.00 7.14
N ILE A 194 2.87 1.17 6.73
CA ILE A 194 4.17 1.38 6.10
C ILE A 194 5.31 1.14 7.10
N PRO A 195 5.26 1.66 8.36
CA PRO A 195 6.26 1.37 9.38
C PRO A 195 6.38 -0.12 9.72
N LEU A 196 5.28 -0.87 9.74
CA LEU A 196 5.32 -2.32 9.98
C LEU A 196 6.09 -3.04 8.87
N ARG A 197 5.88 -2.67 7.61
CA ARG A 197 6.62 -3.21 6.47
C ARG A 197 8.10 -2.90 6.56
N ALA A 198 8.44 -1.66 6.90
CA ALA A 198 9.81 -1.22 7.12
C ALA A 198 10.48 -2.07 8.22
N ALA A 199 9.85 -2.18 9.39
CA ALA A 199 10.36 -2.97 10.50
C ALA A 199 10.53 -4.47 10.13
N ALA A 200 9.57 -5.05 9.39
CA ALA A 200 9.64 -6.43 8.94
C ALA A 200 10.81 -6.68 7.97
N LEU A 201 11.13 -5.72 7.11
CA LEU A 201 12.25 -5.78 6.17
C LEU A 201 13.58 -5.61 6.89
N GLU A 202 13.69 -4.62 7.79
CA GLU A 202 14.88 -4.40 8.61
C GLU A 202 15.22 -5.62 9.47
N ALA A 203 14.21 -6.27 10.06
CA ALA A 203 14.39 -7.51 10.82
C ALA A 203 14.98 -8.64 9.95
N ARG A 204 14.77 -8.61 8.65
CA ARG A 204 15.36 -9.53 7.66
C ARG A 204 16.71 -9.06 7.11
N GLY A 205 17.20 -7.90 7.57
CA GLY A 205 18.47 -7.32 7.14
C GLY A 205 18.40 -6.66 5.76
N VAL A 206 17.21 -6.29 5.30
CA VAL A 206 16.98 -5.56 4.06
C VAL A 206 17.12 -4.07 4.33
N ASP A 207 17.93 -3.38 3.52
CA ASP A 207 18.04 -1.93 3.53
C ASP A 207 16.87 -1.34 2.72
N ILE A 208 16.05 -0.54 3.39
CA ILE A 208 14.86 0.11 2.83
C ILE A 208 15.09 1.56 2.42
N THR A 209 16.33 2.06 2.58
CA THR A 209 16.67 3.44 2.21
C THR A 209 16.47 3.63 0.70
N PRO A 210 15.60 4.54 0.27
CA PRO A 210 15.38 4.76 -1.15
C PRO A 210 16.63 5.37 -1.81
N PRO A 211 16.90 5.08 -3.08
CA PRO A 211 17.99 5.69 -3.82
C PRO A 211 17.87 7.21 -3.80
N GLY A 212 18.95 7.89 -3.38
CA GLY A 212 19.03 9.35 -3.31
C GLY A 212 18.67 9.96 -1.96
N ALA A 213 18.39 9.13 -0.93
CA ALA A 213 18.20 9.58 0.46
C ALA A 213 19.53 9.78 1.18
#